data_e964710c8e33ebcdb767651cc24b0c53
#
_entry.id   e964710c8e33ebcdb767651cc24b0c53
#
_cell.length_a   1.000
_cell.length_b   1.000
_cell.length_c   1.000
_cell.angle_alpha   90.00
_cell.angle_beta   90.00
_cell.angle_gamma   90.00
#
_symmetry.space_group_name_H-M   'P 1'
#
loop_
_entity.id
_entity.type
_entity.pdbx_description
1 polymer ?
#
loop_
_entity_poly.entity_id
_entity_poly.type
_entity_poly.pdbx_seq_one_letter_code
_entity_poly.pdbx_strand_id
1 'polypeptide(L)'
;PGPKSKAKPPLRIIASGNGRVDPRHKIFRRPGAPVLVLSSDGISRSRLKNLEAAAHTVKIFGADEINFNLALVWLQKEWGVKRLLCEGGGQLNDALFRADVVDEVNLTVCPLILGGREAPTIAEGLGFAQLKDAARFSLKSRRQVGNELFLVYRKA
;
A
#
# COMPACT_ATOMS: atom_id res chain seq x y z
N PRO A 1 -17.65 8.12 27.50
CA PRO A 1 -16.53 7.38 26.98
C PRO A 1 -16.87 5.91 27.06
N GLY A 2 -17.20 5.28 25.89
CA GLY A 2 -17.45 3.85 25.80
C GLY A 2 -16.19 3.04 26.12
N PRO A 3 -16.30 1.73 26.44
CA PRO A 3 -15.16 0.91 26.77
C PRO A 3 -14.22 0.88 25.58
N LYS A 4 -12.96 1.27 25.79
CA LYS A 4 -11.89 1.16 24.79
C LYS A 4 -11.77 -0.32 24.41
N SER A 5 -12.24 -0.67 23.23
CA SER A 5 -12.08 -2.04 22.70
C SER A 5 -10.60 -2.37 22.73
N LYS A 6 -10.23 -3.50 23.32
CA LYS A 6 -8.87 -4.06 23.28
C LYS A 6 -8.58 -4.66 21.90
N ALA A 7 -8.92 -3.93 20.84
CA ALA A 7 -8.60 -4.37 19.49
C ALA A 7 -7.08 -4.44 19.33
N LYS A 8 -6.60 -5.57 18.82
CA LYS A 8 -5.19 -5.71 18.48
C LYS A 8 -4.84 -4.64 17.45
N PRO A 9 -3.69 -3.95 17.62
CA PRO A 9 -3.27 -2.95 16.62
C PRO A 9 -3.10 -3.63 15.24
N PRO A 10 -3.42 -2.93 14.14
CA PRO A 10 -3.29 -3.47 12.79
C PRO A 10 -1.83 -3.77 12.47
N LEU A 11 -1.57 -4.82 11.69
CA LEU A 11 -0.25 -5.09 11.14
C LEU A 11 0.25 -3.88 10.34
N ARG A 12 1.54 -3.64 10.42
CA ARG A 12 2.22 -2.60 9.64
C ARG A 12 3.01 -3.28 8.53
N ILE A 13 2.70 -2.94 7.30
CA ILE A 13 3.30 -3.57 6.13
C ILE A 13 4.00 -2.49 5.30
N ILE A 14 5.25 -2.73 4.95
CA ILE A 14 6.05 -1.89 4.07
C ILE A 14 6.29 -2.69 2.79
N ALA A 15 5.98 -2.10 1.64
CA ALA A 15 6.31 -2.65 0.33
C ALA A 15 7.47 -1.86 -0.28
N SER A 16 8.58 -2.52 -0.61
CA SER A 16 9.74 -1.92 -1.24
C SER A 16 10.51 -2.94 -2.06
N GLY A 17 10.33 -2.97 -3.38
CA GLY A 17 10.92 -3.97 -4.27
C GLY A 17 12.44 -4.08 -4.13
N ASN A 18 13.15 -2.97 -4.00
CA ASN A 18 14.61 -2.95 -3.87
C ASN A 18 15.12 -2.74 -2.45
N GLY A 19 14.24 -2.76 -1.44
CA GLY A 19 14.59 -2.62 -0.03
C GLY A 19 15.16 -1.25 0.37
N ARG A 20 14.88 -0.19 -0.39
CA ARG A 20 15.32 1.19 -0.04
C ARG A 20 14.44 1.76 1.09
N VAL A 21 14.59 1.16 2.27
CA VAL A 21 13.91 1.59 3.51
C VAL A 21 14.99 1.78 4.56
N ASP A 22 14.97 2.92 5.25
CA ASP A 22 15.92 3.15 6.37
C ASP A 22 15.52 2.25 7.56
N PRO A 23 16.35 1.28 7.96
CA PRO A 23 16.06 0.38 9.07
C PRO A 23 16.00 1.11 10.43
N ARG A 24 16.47 2.35 10.50
CA ARG A 24 16.39 3.20 11.70
C ARG A 24 15.08 3.98 11.78
N HIS A 25 14.21 3.90 10.78
CA HIS A 25 12.95 4.63 10.75
C HIS A 25 12.09 4.28 11.96
N LYS A 26 11.36 5.27 12.48
CA LYS A 26 10.53 5.15 13.70
C LYS A 26 9.51 4.01 13.65
N ILE A 27 9.05 3.61 12.46
CA ILE A 27 8.09 2.53 12.30
C ILE A 27 8.59 1.20 12.88
N PHE A 28 9.90 0.91 12.77
CA PHE A 28 10.50 -0.31 13.30
C PHE A 28 10.70 -0.27 14.84
N ARG A 29 10.75 0.93 15.42
CA ARG A 29 11.03 1.13 16.84
C ARG A 29 9.79 1.37 17.70
N ARG A 30 8.67 1.77 17.08
CA ARG A 30 7.43 2.03 17.82
C ARG A 30 6.83 0.73 18.32
N PRO A 31 6.48 0.63 19.62
CA PRO A 31 5.74 -0.51 20.14
C PRO A 31 4.39 -0.66 19.43
N GLY A 32 3.86 -1.87 19.42
CA GLY A 32 2.57 -2.18 18.81
C GLY A 32 2.64 -3.43 17.92
N ALA A 33 1.91 -3.41 16.81
CA ALA A 33 1.89 -4.54 15.88
C ALA A 33 3.24 -4.79 15.21
N PRO A 34 3.52 -6.05 14.82
CA PRO A 34 4.69 -6.39 14.03
C PRO A 34 4.78 -5.56 12.74
N VAL A 35 6.01 -5.32 12.29
CA VAL A 35 6.29 -4.70 11.00
C VAL A 35 6.76 -5.78 10.03
N LEU A 36 6.05 -5.95 8.93
CA LEU A 36 6.40 -6.85 7.85
C LEU A 36 6.97 -6.03 6.68
N VAL A 37 7.98 -6.54 6.02
CA VAL A 37 8.52 -5.94 4.79
C VAL A 37 8.31 -6.93 3.65
N LEU A 38 7.64 -6.46 2.59
CA LEU A 38 7.49 -7.18 1.33
C LEU A 38 8.49 -6.61 0.34
N SER A 39 9.26 -7.47 -0.31
CA SER A 39 10.29 -7.06 -1.27
C SER A 39 10.30 -8.00 -2.49
N SER A 40 11.17 -7.72 -3.47
CA SER A 40 11.47 -8.61 -4.59
C SER A 40 12.92 -9.09 -4.53
N ASP A 41 13.31 -10.02 -5.40
CA ASP A 41 14.70 -10.50 -5.49
C ASP A 41 15.69 -9.40 -5.90
N GLY A 42 15.20 -8.26 -6.40
CA GLY A 42 15.99 -7.05 -6.67
C GLY A 42 16.59 -6.39 -5.42
N ILE A 43 16.25 -6.86 -4.23
CA ILE A 43 16.87 -6.38 -2.98
C ILE A 43 18.32 -6.84 -2.86
N SER A 44 19.25 -5.91 -2.54
CA SER A 44 20.63 -6.31 -2.28
C SER A 44 20.77 -7.06 -0.95
N ARG A 45 21.75 -7.99 -0.87
CA ARG A 45 22.02 -8.77 0.34
C ARG A 45 22.24 -7.91 1.59
N SER A 46 22.92 -6.78 1.46
CA SER A 46 23.17 -5.88 2.59
C SER A 46 21.88 -5.21 3.09
N ARG A 47 20.99 -4.77 2.18
CA ARG A 47 19.69 -4.20 2.55
C ARG A 47 18.79 -5.24 3.19
N LEU A 48 18.74 -6.43 2.61
CA LEU A 48 17.97 -7.55 3.17
C LEU A 48 18.40 -7.82 4.62
N LYS A 49 19.69 -8.02 4.88
CA LYS A 49 20.23 -8.24 6.23
C LYS A 49 19.86 -7.11 7.20
N ASN A 50 19.94 -5.86 6.76
CA ASN A 50 19.60 -4.72 7.61
C ASN A 50 18.09 -4.67 7.94
N LEU A 51 17.24 -5.00 6.97
CA LEU A 51 15.79 -5.03 7.18
C LEU A 51 15.37 -6.24 8.02
N GLU A 52 16.00 -7.40 7.86
CA GLU A 52 15.76 -8.58 8.71
C GLU A 52 16.12 -8.32 10.18
N ALA A 53 17.13 -7.48 10.43
CA ALA A 53 17.48 -7.07 11.79
C ALA A 53 16.50 -6.05 12.40
N ALA A 54 15.75 -5.31 11.58
CA ALA A 54 14.84 -4.24 12.03
C ALA A 54 13.37 -4.63 12.02
N ALA A 55 12.93 -5.39 11.03
CA ALA A 55 11.55 -5.83 10.85
C ALA A 55 11.27 -7.13 11.60
N HIS A 56 9.99 -7.41 11.84
CA HIS A 56 9.58 -8.71 12.37
C HIS A 56 9.78 -9.83 11.33
N THR A 57 9.51 -9.53 10.08
CA THR A 57 9.69 -10.45 8.94
C THR A 57 9.94 -9.66 7.68
N VAL A 58 10.89 -10.13 6.86
CA VAL A 58 11.08 -9.71 5.48
C VAL A 58 10.70 -10.89 4.58
N LYS A 59 9.85 -10.66 3.58
CA LYS A 59 9.42 -11.70 2.66
C LYS A 59 9.59 -11.24 1.21
N ILE A 60 10.16 -12.12 0.41
CA ILE A 60 10.44 -11.87 -1.01
C ILE A 60 9.30 -12.47 -1.85
N PHE A 61 8.78 -11.67 -2.79
CA PHE A 61 7.77 -12.08 -3.75
C PHE A 61 8.10 -11.50 -5.13
N GLY A 62 8.41 -12.34 -6.09
CA GLY A 62 8.76 -11.94 -7.46
C GLY A 62 10.23 -11.58 -7.63
N ALA A 63 10.66 -11.52 -8.89
CA ALA A 63 12.05 -11.26 -9.27
C ALA A 63 12.36 -9.73 -9.26
N ASP A 64 11.83 -8.99 -10.23
CA ASP A 64 12.12 -7.57 -10.40
C ASP A 64 11.17 -6.67 -9.60
N GLU A 65 9.89 -7.03 -9.56
CA GLU A 65 8.83 -6.33 -8.83
C GLU A 65 8.16 -7.27 -7.83
N ILE A 66 7.51 -6.68 -6.82
CA ILE A 66 6.73 -7.46 -5.84
C ILE A 66 5.52 -8.07 -6.55
N ASN A 67 5.39 -9.38 -6.50
CA ASN A 67 4.18 -10.07 -6.93
C ASN A 67 3.10 -9.93 -5.84
N PHE A 68 2.24 -8.93 -5.99
CA PHE A 68 1.21 -8.63 -4.99
C PHE A 68 0.15 -9.72 -4.87
N ASN A 69 -0.15 -10.48 -5.94
CA ASN A 69 -1.08 -11.61 -5.86
C ASN A 69 -0.56 -12.67 -4.88
N LEU A 70 0.71 -13.05 -4.99
CA LEU A 70 1.33 -14.00 -4.06
C LEU A 70 1.47 -13.41 -2.65
N ALA A 71 1.86 -12.15 -2.55
CA ALA A 71 2.05 -11.47 -1.27
C ALA A 71 0.74 -11.39 -0.48
N LEU A 72 -0.39 -11.04 -1.12
CA LEU A 72 -1.69 -10.95 -0.46
C LEU A 72 -2.22 -12.33 -0.03
N VAL A 73 -2.02 -13.38 -0.83
CA VAL A 73 -2.35 -14.75 -0.45
C VAL A 73 -1.55 -15.17 0.78
N TRP A 74 -0.26 -14.85 0.83
CA TRP A 74 0.59 -15.12 2.00
C TRP A 74 0.12 -14.35 3.24
N LEU A 75 -0.18 -13.06 3.11
CA LEU A 75 -0.71 -12.24 4.22
C LEU A 75 -2.02 -12.82 4.77
N GLN A 76 -2.90 -13.29 3.89
CA GLN A 76 -4.15 -13.93 4.31
C GLN A 76 -3.91 -15.23 5.07
N LYS A 77 -3.03 -16.12 4.54
CA LYS A 77 -2.79 -17.45 5.11
C LYS A 77 -2.01 -17.41 6.41
N GLU A 78 -0.89 -16.67 6.42
CA GLU A 78 0.05 -16.70 7.54
C GLU A 78 -0.30 -15.68 8.63
N TRP A 79 -0.97 -14.58 8.27
CA TRP A 79 -1.25 -13.48 9.19
C TRP A 79 -2.75 -13.24 9.42
N GLY A 80 -3.62 -13.97 8.74
CA GLY A 80 -5.08 -13.84 8.86
C GLY A 80 -5.60 -12.48 8.40
N VAL A 81 -4.89 -11.78 7.50
CA VAL A 81 -5.27 -10.47 6.99
C VAL A 81 -6.53 -10.62 6.13
N LYS A 82 -7.62 -9.99 6.54
CA LYS A 82 -8.90 -9.98 5.82
C LYS A 82 -9.17 -8.65 5.12
N ARG A 83 -8.58 -7.58 5.61
CA ARG A 83 -8.65 -6.23 5.04
C ARG A 83 -7.29 -5.58 5.10
N LEU A 84 -6.89 -4.96 4.02
CA LEU A 84 -5.64 -4.23 3.91
C LEU A 84 -5.96 -2.82 3.47
N LEU A 85 -5.45 -1.83 4.22
CA LEU A 85 -5.47 -0.43 3.83
C LEU A 85 -4.12 -0.09 3.20
N CYS A 86 -4.14 0.38 1.95
CA CYS A 86 -2.98 0.98 1.31
C CYS A 86 -3.07 2.51 1.46
N GLU A 87 -2.08 3.11 2.08
CA GLU A 87 -2.00 4.57 2.27
C GLU A 87 -1.11 5.23 1.21
N GLY A 88 -0.83 4.51 0.15
CA GLY A 88 -0.24 5.06 -1.05
C GLY A 88 1.28 5.07 -1.12
N GLY A 89 1.72 5.90 -1.78
CA GLY A 89 2.59 6.36 -2.81
C GLY A 89 2.13 5.92 -4.21
N GLY A 90 2.24 6.82 -5.17
CA GLY A 90 1.74 6.59 -6.53
C GLY A 90 2.29 5.33 -7.19
N GLN A 91 3.57 5.00 -6.99
CA GLN A 91 4.18 3.79 -7.53
C GLN A 91 3.59 2.50 -6.94
N LEU A 92 3.31 2.49 -5.63
CA LEU A 92 2.66 1.34 -4.99
C LEU A 92 1.23 1.19 -5.48
N ASN A 93 0.49 2.30 -5.60
CA ASN A 93 -0.87 2.29 -6.11
C ASN A 93 -0.92 1.76 -7.54
N ASP A 94 -0.02 2.23 -8.43
CA ASP A 94 0.09 1.72 -9.81
C ASP A 94 0.33 0.22 -9.84
N ALA A 95 1.28 -0.28 -9.06
CA ALA A 95 1.60 -1.71 -9.02
C ALA A 95 0.41 -2.55 -8.52
N LEU A 96 -0.36 -2.05 -7.53
CA LEU A 96 -1.57 -2.72 -7.04
C LEU A 96 -2.71 -2.69 -8.08
N PHE A 97 -2.89 -1.56 -8.82
CA PHE A 97 -3.86 -1.49 -9.92
C PHE A 97 -3.50 -2.44 -11.04
N ARG A 98 -2.23 -2.48 -11.47
CA ARG A 98 -1.75 -3.42 -12.51
C ARG A 98 -1.89 -4.89 -12.09
N ALA A 99 -1.73 -5.18 -10.82
CA ALA A 99 -1.94 -6.53 -10.26
C ALA A 99 -3.43 -6.90 -10.13
N ASP A 100 -4.34 -5.96 -10.39
CA ASP A 100 -5.81 -6.13 -10.30
C ASP A 100 -6.31 -6.56 -8.91
N VAL A 101 -5.63 -6.13 -7.84
CA VAL A 101 -5.90 -6.54 -6.44
C VAL A 101 -6.58 -5.47 -5.60
N VAL A 102 -7.00 -4.36 -6.20
CA VAL A 102 -7.66 -3.25 -5.50
C VAL A 102 -9.18 -3.41 -5.59
N ASP A 103 -9.84 -3.62 -4.45
CA ASP A 103 -11.30 -3.75 -4.38
C ASP A 103 -12.02 -2.39 -4.24
N GLU A 104 -11.38 -1.44 -3.54
CA GLU A 104 -12.00 -0.16 -3.21
C GLU A 104 -10.96 0.97 -3.21
N VAL A 105 -11.35 2.11 -3.79
CA VAL A 105 -10.56 3.36 -3.76
C VAL A 105 -11.34 4.41 -2.98
N ASN A 106 -10.73 4.92 -1.92
CA ASN A 106 -11.24 6.04 -1.15
C ASN A 106 -10.47 7.30 -1.55
N LEU A 107 -11.13 8.25 -2.20
CA LEU A 107 -10.53 9.47 -2.74
C LEU A 107 -11.13 10.70 -2.07
N THR A 108 -10.28 11.57 -1.54
CA THR A 108 -10.68 12.89 -1.09
C THR A 108 -10.24 13.93 -2.11
N VAL A 109 -11.19 14.74 -2.59
CA VAL A 109 -10.93 15.87 -3.47
C VAL A 109 -11.02 17.14 -2.63
N CYS A 110 -9.90 17.82 -2.47
CA CYS A 110 -9.78 19.09 -1.74
C CYS A 110 -9.75 20.25 -2.73
N PRO A 111 -10.28 21.43 -2.38
CA PRO A 111 -10.28 22.62 -3.22
C PRO A 111 -8.90 23.32 -3.19
N LEU A 112 -7.83 22.56 -3.44
CA LEU A 112 -6.44 23.01 -3.41
C LEU A 112 -5.75 22.63 -4.72
N ILE A 113 -4.99 23.54 -5.26
CA ILE A 113 -4.16 23.34 -6.44
C ILE A 113 -2.70 23.41 -6.01
N LEU A 114 -2.05 22.26 -5.89
CA LEU A 114 -0.61 22.22 -5.61
C LEU A 114 0.20 22.56 -6.86
N GLY A 115 -0.16 21.94 -7.99
CA GLY A 115 0.58 22.10 -9.25
C GLY A 115 1.99 21.51 -9.22
N GLY A 116 2.72 21.75 -10.30
CA GLY A 116 4.11 21.30 -10.44
C GLY A 116 4.24 20.01 -11.26
N ARG A 117 5.32 19.96 -12.07
CA ARG A 117 5.61 18.81 -12.94
C ARG A 117 5.89 17.53 -12.16
N GLU A 118 6.54 17.66 -11.02
CA GLU A 118 6.93 16.56 -10.13
C GLU A 118 5.92 16.35 -8.98
N ALA A 119 4.73 16.98 -9.08
CA ALA A 119 3.71 16.77 -8.07
C ALA A 119 3.23 15.32 -8.07
N PRO A 120 3.15 14.66 -6.89
CA PRO A 120 2.70 13.28 -6.82
C PRO A 120 1.26 13.15 -7.30
N THR A 121 0.97 12.02 -7.97
CA THR A 121 -0.36 11.65 -8.43
C THR A 121 -0.89 10.44 -7.68
N ILE A 122 -2.17 10.11 -7.87
CA ILE A 122 -2.77 8.96 -7.20
C ILE A 122 -2.19 7.61 -7.67
N ALA A 123 -1.67 7.55 -8.90
CA ALA A 123 -0.98 6.39 -9.45
C ALA A 123 0.16 6.86 -10.36
N GLU A 124 1.35 6.34 -10.12
CA GLU A 124 2.59 6.63 -10.86
C GLU A 124 3.25 5.30 -11.23
N GLY A 125 4.14 5.32 -12.22
CA GLY A 125 4.86 4.11 -12.62
C GLY A 125 4.60 3.76 -14.07
N LEU A 126 4.42 2.48 -14.38
CA LEU A 126 4.27 2.00 -15.78
C LEU A 126 2.89 2.31 -16.35
N GLY A 127 1.86 2.35 -15.49
CA GLY A 127 0.49 2.55 -15.91
C GLY A 127 -0.04 1.45 -16.84
N PHE A 128 -1.09 1.80 -17.59
CA PHE A 128 -1.69 0.95 -18.61
C PHE A 128 -1.46 1.56 -20.01
N ALA A 129 -1.06 0.73 -20.96
CA ALA A 129 -0.75 1.19 -22.33
C ALA A 129 -1.99 1.70 -23.08
N GLN A 130 -3.19 1.19 -22.77
CA GLN A 130 -4.42 1.54 -23.43
C GLN A 130 -5.55 1.73 -22.41
N LEU A 131 -6.47 2.66 -22.70
CA LEU A 131 -7.61 2.94 -21.83
C LEU A 131 -8.53 1.73 -21.59
N LYS A 132 -8.62 0.82 -22.56
CA LYS A 132 -9.41 -0.41 -22.40
C LYS A 132 -8.89 -1.33 -21.30
N ASP A 133 -7.57 -1.27 -21.02
CA ASP A 133 -6.88 -2.11 -20.03
C ASP A 133 -6.83 -1.45 -18.65
N ALA A 134 -7.24 -0.17 -18.54
CA ALA A 134 -7.23 0.57 -17.29
C ALA A 134 -8.13 -0.07 -16.23
N ALA A 135 -7.69 -0.02 -14.97
CA ALA A 135 -8.48 -0.46 -13.83
C ALA A 135 -9.82 0.30 -13.76
N ARG A 136 -10.93 -0.43 -13.67
CA ARG A 136 -12.29 0.14 -13.72
C ARG A 136 -12.97 0.05 -12.36
N PHE A 137 -13.59 1.16 -11.99
CA PHE A 137 -14.31 1.30 -10.74
C PHE A 137 -15.65 1.99 -10.97
N SER A 138 -16.63 1.64 -10.15
CA SER A 138 -17.95 2.29 -10.10
C SER A 138 -18.06 3.15 -8.85
N LEU A 139 -18.61 4.35 -8.96
CA LEU A 139 -18.86 5.23 -7.81
C LEU A 139 -19.90 4.58 -6.89
N LYS A 140 -19.50 4.24 -5.68
CA LYS A 140 -20.35 3.62 -4.65
C LYS A 140 -21.02 4.65 -3.77
N SER A 141 -20.27 5.65 -3.33
CA SER A 141 -20.81 6.74 -2.52
C SER A 141 -20.04 8.02 -2.71
N ARG A 142 -20.71 9.12 -2.42
CA ARG A 142 -20.12 10.46 -2.36
C ARG A 142 -20.65 11.19 -1.12
N ARG A 143 -19.79 11.95 -0.48
CA ARG A 143 -20.15 12.80 0.66
C ARG A 143 -19.38 14.10 0.57
N GLN A 144 -20.06 15.21 0.74
CA GLN A 144 -19.43 16.51 0.88
C GLN A 144 -19.33 16.87 2.37
N VAL A 145 -18.18 17.36 2.78
CA VAL A 145 -17.95 17.91 4.12
C VAL A 145 -17.19 19.22 3.96
N GLY A 146 -17.85 20.32 4.28
CA GLY A 146 -17.33 21.64 3.94
C GLY A 146 -17.10 21.76 2.44
N ASN A 147 -15.89 22.07 2.03
CA ASN A 147 -15.50 22.23 0.63
C ASN A 147 -14.81 20.98 0.05
N GLU A 148 -14.80 19.85 0.78
CA GLU A 148 -14.16 18.64 0.35
C GLU A 148 -15.19 17.59 -0.08
N LEU A 149 -14.81 16.78 -1.10
CA LEU A 149 -15.59 15.62 -1.56
C LEU A 149 -14.89 14.34 -1.17
N PHE A 150 -15.61 13.47 -0.47
CA PHE A 150 -15.19 12.12 -0.13
C PHE A 150 -15.90 11.15 -1.07
N LEU A 151 -15.11 10.45 -1.88
CA LEU A 151 -15.60 9.54 -2.92
C LEU A 151 -15.15 8.13 -2.60
N VAL A 152 -16.05 7.17 -2.72
CA VAL A 152 -15.75 5.74 -2.62
C VAL A 152 -16.07 5.10 -3.94
N TYR A 153 -15.05 4.51 -4.55
CA TYR A 153 -15.19 3.71 -5.76
C TYR A 153 -14.93 2.24 -5.43
N ARG A 154 -15.70 1.35 -6.04
CA ARG A 154 -15.48 -0.10 -5.94
C ARG A 154 -15.21 -0.68 -7.31
N LYS A 155 -14.40 -1.72 -7.33
CA LYS A 155 -14.10 -2.50 -8.52
C LYS A 155 -15.43 -2.91 -9.20
N ALA A 156 -15.50 -2.70 -10.51
CA ALA A 156 -16.68 -2.97 -11.34
C ALA A 156 -16.87 -4.47 -11.60
#